data_a981224fa5243a7ad605190e8145bc25
#
_entry.id   a981224fa5243a7ad605190e8145bc25
#
_cell.length_a   1.000
_cell.length_b   1.000
_cell.length_c   1.000
_cell.angle_alpha   90.00
_cell.angle_beta   90.00
_cell.angle_gamma   90.00
#
_symmetry.space_group_name_H-M   'P 1'
#
loop_
_entity.id
_entity.type
_entity.pdbx_description
1 polymer ?
#
loop_
_entity_poly.entity_id
_entity_poly.type
_entity_poly.pdbx_seq_one_letter_code
_entity_poly.pdbx_strand_id
1 'polypeptide(L)'
;MKKSVGIFFVLFFAFTLSGRSQEKPPLKLVATTPLPDFTGDFDHFAVDLKGKRLFLTAEDHKTVEVFDLEGKRIHSITGFGQPHAAVVLADSNIIVTDGDDFGRVALVNGKDYKIMSTIKLPNGVDGAVFNPVNHYYYVESGSDDPGAKTHVINIIDAKAFKLAGEITLPGNHSEAMAIDHAGKKMYINLTGADQVGVVDLATRKLIAKWPVPDAQGADALVLDEPSHRLFIATRKPAKFFVYDTDTGKVVTSLPTAEMNDDMWFDAVRKRFYVTGTETTAVMEQRDADHYSRLADIPTGYRAKTSILVPELNRLYIAVSGKGQPNPKMALQVYDIQP
;
A
#
# COMPACT_ATOMS: atom_id res chain seq x y z
N MET A 1 -30.79 -84.98 -6.72
CA MET A 1 -30.84 -83.58 -7.19
C MET A 1 -30.77 -82.66 -5.97
N LYS A 2 -29.59 -82.08 -5.68
CA LYS A 2 -29.40 -81.17 -4.57
C LYS A 2 -29.33 -79.75 -5.19
N LYS A 3 -30.24 -78.86 -4.79
CA LYS A 3 -30.25 -77.49 -5.22
C LYS A 3 -29.40 -76.63 -4.20
N SER A 4 -28.30 -76.07 -4.71
CA SER A 4 -27.53 -75.07 -3.92
C SER A 4 -28.16 -73.69 -4.08
N VAL A 5 -28.46 -73.00 -2.97
CA VAL A 5 -28.91 -71.66 -2.91
C VAL A 5 -27.65 -70.76 -2.61
N GLY A 6 -27.24 -69.99 -3.60
CA GLY A 6 -26.17 -69.02 -3.39
C GLY A 6 -26.70 -67.68 -2.78
N ILE A 7 -26.17 -67.32 -1.63
CA ILE A 7 -26.46 -66.04 -0.98
C ILE A 7 -25.49 -65.05 -1.51
N PHE A 8 -25.99 -64.02 -2.22
CA PHE A 8 -25.21 -62.84 -2.65
C PHE A 8 -25.19 -61.80 -1.51
N PHE A 9 -24.02 -61.56 -0.94
CA PHE A 9 -23.81 -60.45 -0.03
C PHE A 9 -23.50 -59.18 -0.85
N VAL A 10 -24.41 -58.21 -0.85
CA VAL A 10 -24.18 -56.86 -1.40
C VAL A 10 -23.54 -56.01 -0.29
N LEU A 11 -22.24 -55.73 -0.43
CA LEU A 11 -21.56 -54.76 0.42
C LEU A 11 -21.93 -53.32 -0.03
N PHE A 12 -22.72 -52.64 0.78
CA PHE A 12 -22.95 -51.19 0.63
C PHE A 12 -21.73 -50.45 1.16
N PHE A 13 -20.92 -49.89 0.26
CA PHE A 13 -19.90 -48.92 0.62
C PHE A 13 -20.56 -47.54 0.84
N ALA A 14 -20.74 -47.15 2.10
CA ALA A 14 -21.17 -45.78 2.44
C ALA A 14 -19.99 -44.86 2.22
N PHE A 15 -20.00 -44.09 1.11
CA PHE A 15 -19.12 -42.95 0.91
C PHE A 15 -19.57 -41.84 1.85
N THR A 16 -18.87 -41.63 2.94
CA THR A 16 -18.99 -40.40 3.76
C THR A 16 -18.35 -39.27 2.97
N LEU A 17 -19.15 -38.47 2.28
CA LEU A 17 -18.76 -37.16 1.80
C LEU A 17 -18.46 -36.31 3.02
N SER A 18 -17.18 -36.23 3.39
CA SER A 18 -16.69 -35.21 4.33
C SER A 18 -16.89 -33.84 3.65
N GLY A 19 -17.99 -33.18 3.97
CA GLY A 19 -18.23 -31.80 3.56
C GLY A 19 -17.09 -30.95 4.12
N ARG A 20 -16.08 -30.60 3.29
CA ARG A 20 -15.18 -29.52 3.60
C ARG A 20 -16.07 -28.29 3.71
N SER A 21 -16.22 -27.77 4.93
CA SER A 21 -16.71 -26.41 5.12
C SER A 21 -15.88 -25.52 4.21
N GLN A 22 -16.52 -24.89 3.24
CA GLN A 22 -15.85 -23.94 2.36
C GLN A 22 -15.49 -22.76 3.25
N GLU A 23 -14.20 -22.62 3.60
CA GLU A 23 -13.72 -21.49 4.38
C GLU A 23 -14.14 -20.22 3.64
N LYS A 24 -14.72 -19.27 4.38
CA LYS A 24 -15.13 -18.00 3.79
C LYS A 24 -13.87 -17.27 3.30
N PRO A 25 -13.93 -16.65 2.12
CA PRO A 25 -12.78 -15.89 1.62
C PRO A 25 -12.43 -14.77 2.62
N PRO A 26 -11.14 -14.46 2.83
CA PRO A 26 -10.70 -13.46 3.82
C PRO A 26 -11.18 -12.04 3.52
N LEU A 27 -11.56 -11.75 2.28
CA LEU A 27 -12.15 -10.48 1.83
C LEU A 27 -13.47 -10.73 1.12
N LYS A 28 -14.49 -9.92 1.42
CA LYS A 28 -15.80 -9.96 0.76
C LYS A 28 -16.08 -8.61 0.13
N LEU A 29 -16.18 -8.57 -1.21
CA LEU A 29 -16.60 -7.37 -1.93
C LEU A 29 -18.02 -6.97 -1.51
N VAL A 30 -18.20 -5.72 -1.03
CA VAL A 30 -19.48 -5.20 -0.54
C VAL A 30 -19.98 -4.01 -1.34
N ALA A 31 -19.08 -3.26 -2.00
CA ALA A 31 -19.46 -2.16 -2.88
C ALA A 31 -18.46 -1.99 -4.04
N THR A 32 -18.96 -1.50 -5.16
CA THR A 32 -18.16 -1.06 -6.31
C THR A 32 -18.74 0.24 -6.80
N THR A 33 -17.92 1.29 -6.81
CA THR A 33 -18.28 2.61 -7.36
C THR A 33 -17.55 2.80 -8.68
N PRO A 34 -18.25 2.73 -9.82
CA PRO A 34 -17.65 2.96 -11.13
C PRO A 34 -17.15 4.40 -11.27
N LEU A 35 -16.01 4.57 -11.95
CA LEU A 35 -15.39 5.85 -12.26
C LEU A 35 -15.20 5.97 -13.79
N PRO A 36 -16.30 6.06 -14.56
CA PRO A 36 -16.27 5.94 -16.03
C PRO A 36 -15.57 7.11 -16.71
N ASP A 37 -15.50 8.27 -16.05
CA ASP A 37 -14.92 9.49 -16.60
C ASP A 37 -13.39 9.61 -16.33
N PHE A 38 -12.82 8.59 -15.67
CA PHE A 38 -11.41 8.58 -15.32
C PHE A 38 -10.56 7.94 -16.40
N THR A 39 -9.34 8.39 -16.48
CA THR A 39 -8.29 7.82 -17.34
C THR A 39 -6.99 7.72 -16.54
N GLY A 40 -6.13 6.78 -16.94
CA GLY A 40 -4.81 6.64 -16.35
C GLY A 40 -4.78 5.82 -15.07
N ASP A 41 -3.96 6.21 -14.13
CA ASP A 41 -3.69 5.46 -12.90
C ASP A 41 -4.17 6.21 -11.64
N PHE A 42 -4.31 5.45 -10.57
CA PHE A 42 -4.44 5.95 -9.21
C PHE A 42 -3.14 5.67 -8.46
N ASP A 43 -2.89 6.46 -7.41
CA ASP A 43 -1.72 6.24 -6.58
C ASP A 43 -2.14 5.91 -5.14
N HIS A 44 -2.09 6.80 -4.17
CA HIS A 44 -2.31 6.43 -2.78
C HIS A 44 -3.62 6.96 -2.20
N PHE A 45 -4.05 6.33 -1.10
CA PHE A 45 -5.19 6.75 -0.32
C PHE A 45 -4.78 7.50 0.96
N ALA A 46 -5.72 8.31 1.46
CA ALA A 46 -5.73 8.78 2.84
C ALA A 46 -7.14 8.71 3.43
N VAL A 47 -7.26 8.53 4.75
CA VAL A 47 -8.54 8.43 5.44
C VAL A 47 -8.68 9.49 6.53
N ASP A 48 -9.86 10.13 6.58
CA ASP A 48 -10.32 11.00 7.66
C ASP A 48 -11.50 10.32 8.36
N LEU A 49 -11.21 9.51 9.36
CA LEU A 49 -12.26 8.83 10.13
C LEU A 49 -13.21 9.79 10.84
N LYS A 50 -12.68 10.90 11.35
CA LYS A 50 -13.46 11.94 12.04
C LYS A 50 -14.42 12.64 11.08
N GLY A 51 -13.93 13.02 9.89
CA GLY A 51 -14.72 13.64 8.84
C GLY A 51 -15.51 12.63 7.99
N LYS A 52 -15.33 11.31 8.24
CA LYS A 52 -15.94 10.21 7.49
C LYS A 52 -15.67 10.30 5.99
N ARG A 53 -14.41 10.51 5.62
CA ARG A 53 -13.98 10.70 4.24
C ARG A 53 -12.78 9.82 3.90
N LEU A 54 -12.76 9.38 2.66
CA LEU A 54 -11.65 8.71 2.03
C LEU A 54 -11.15 9.60 0.87
N PHE A 55 -9.84 9.76 0.76
CA PHE A 55 -9.18 10.49 -0.31
C PHE A 55 -8.40 9.50 -1.17
N LEU A 56 -8.47 9.65 -2.49
CA LEU A 56 -7.74 8.85 -3.47
C LEU A 56 -7.08 9.79 -4.46
N THR A 57 -5.77 9.72 -4.60
CA THR A 57 -5.06 10.46 -5.63
C THR A 57 -5.26 9.79 -6.99
N ALA A 58 -5.77 10.55 -7.95
CA ALA A 58 -5.95 10.13 -9.33
C ALA A 58 -4.87 10.82 -10.17
N GLU A 59 -3.67 10.24 -10.17
CA GLU A 59 -2.42 10.86 -10.64
C GLU A 59 -2.54 11.39 -12.08
N ASP A 60 -2.92 10.53 -13.01
CA ASP A 60 -3.05 10.89 -14.43
C ASP A 60 -4.32 11.73 -14.69
N HIS A 61 -5.33 11.64 -13.82
CA HIS A 61 -6.55 12.46 -13.90
C HIS A 61 -6.39 13.83 -13.25
N LYS A 62 -5.28 14.06 -12.54
CA LYS A 62 -4.88 15.35 -11.96
C LYS A 62 -5.81 15.86 -10.85
N THR A 63 -6.40 14.93 -10.10
CA THR A 63 -7.35 15.24 -9.02
C THR A 63 -7.08 14.41 -7.79
N VAL A 64 -7.59 14.88 -6.64
CA VAL A 64 -7.76 14.04 -5.46
C VAL A 64 -9.25 13.81 -5.27
N GLU A 65 -9.67 12.56 -5.38
CA GLU A 65 -11.06 12.18 -5.26
C GLU A 65 -11.46 11.98 -3.81
N VAL A 66 -12.64 12.45 -3.46
CA VAL A 66 -13.19 12.35 -2.11
C VAL A 66 -14.40 11.43 -2.15
N PHE A 67 -14.36 10.41 -1.31
CA PHE A 67 -15.46 9.46 -1.11
C PHE A 67 -15.94 9.53 0.34
N ASP A 68 -17.19 9.12 0.58
CA ASP A 68 -17.60 8.72 1.92
C ASP A 68 -17.03 7.33 2.27
N LEU A 69 -17.17 6.91 3.52
CA LEU A 69 -16.63 5.62 3.96
C LEU A 69 -17.42 4.40 3.43
N GLU A 70 -18.54 4.64 2.75
CA GLU A 70 -19.28 3.60 2.03
C GLU A 70 -18.80 3.45 0.57
N GLY A 71 -17.83 4.29 0.17
CA GLY A 71 -17.22 4.30 -1.17
C GLY A 71 -17.97 5.15 -2.20
N LYS A 72 -18.98 5.93 -1.81
CA LYS A 72 -19.67 6.85 -2.72
C LYS A 72 -18.81 8.10 -2.94
N ARG A 73 -18.50 8.43 -4.19
CA ARG A 73 -17.81 9.67 -4.56
C ARG A 73 -18.66 10.89 -4.21
N ILE A 74 -18.07 11.85 -3.50
CA ILE A 74 -18.75 13.06 -3.03
C ILE A 74 -18.11 14.34 -3.54
N HIS A 75 -16.84 14.35 -3.93
CA HIS A 75 -16.16 15.53 -4.46
C HIS A 75 -14.90 15.15 -5.25
N SER A 76 -14.45 16.08 -6.11
CA SER A 76 -13.14 16.05 -6.78
C SER A 76 -12.39 17.33 -6.50
N ILE A 77 -11.21 17.22 -5.92
CA ILE A 77 -10.32 18.36 -5.66
C ILE A 77 -9.43 18.52 -6.88
N THR A 78 -9.46 19.67 -7.50
CA THR A 78 -8.70 20.02 -8.71
C THR A 78 -7.53 20.95 -8.40
N GLY A 79 -6.67 21.20 -9.42
CA GLY A 79 -5.56 22.13 -9.31
C GLY A 79 -4.22 21.45 -9.06
N PHE A 80 -4.13 20.14 -9.24
CA PHE A 80 -2.91 19.35 -9.20
C PHE A 80 -2.37 19.08 -10.62
N GLY A 81 -1.10 18.76 -10.69
CA GLY A 81 -0.46 18.30 -11.92
C GLY A 81 -0.40 16.78 -11.99
N GLN A 82 0.09 16.14 -10.93
CA GLN A 82 0.18 14.69 -10.77
C GLN A 82 0.21 14.35 -9.26
N PRO A 83 -0.96 14.28 -8.59
CA PRO A 83 -1.00 14.02 -7.15
C PRO A 83 -0.71 12.55 -6.86
N HIS A 84 0.19 12.29 -5.89
CA HIS A 84 0.64 10.94 -5.52
C HIS A 84 0.17 10.54 -4.13
N ALA A 85 0.66 11.17 -3.07
CA ALA A 85 0.31 10.81 -1.70
C ALA A 85 -0.45 11.93 -0.99
N ALA A 86 -1.25 11.56 0.01
CA ALA A 86 -1.96 12.51 0.84
C ALA A 86 -1.89 12.12 2.32
N VAL A 87 -1.92 13.12 3.20
CA VAL A 87 -2.11 12.92 4.64
C VAL A 87 -3.15 13.89 5.19
N VAL A 88 -4.05 13.37 6.04
CA VAL A 88 -5.04 14.19 6.74
C VAL A 88 -4.46 14.63 8.08
N LEU A 89 -4.43 15.94 8.32
CA LEU A 89 -3.94 16.51 9.55
C LEU A 89 -5.04 16.53 10.65
N ALA A 90 -4.63 16.75 11.89
CA ALA A 90 -5.54 16.75 13.04
C ALA A 90 -6.65 17.82 12.95
N ASP A 91 -6.42 18.91 12.23
CA ASP A 91 -7.39 19.98 11.92
C ASP A 91 -8.24 19.71 10.68
N SER A 92 -8.15 18.51 10.14
CA SER A 92 -8.81 18.02 8.92
C SER A 92 -8.33 18.67 7.61
N ASN A 93 -7.29 19.51 7.64
CA ASN A 93 -6.61 19.93 6.42
C ASN A 93 -5.82 18.76 5.83
N ILE A 94 -5.48 18.85 4.56
CA ILE A 94 -4.86 17.74 3.83
C ILE A 94 -3.56 18.27 3.21
N ILE A 95 -2.48 17.53 3.38
CA ILE A 95 -1.25 17.76 2.62
C ILE A 95 -1.21 16.73 1.50
N VAL A 96 -1.00 17.20 0.27
CA VAL A 96 -0.93 16.37 -0.94
C VAL A 96 0.42 16.58 -1.60
N THR A 97 1.11 15.50 -1.95
CA THR A 97 2.29 15.52 -2.83
C THR A 97 1.85 15.62 -4.28
N ASP A 98 2.55 16.38 -5.10
CA ASP A 98 2.17 16.68 -6.48
C ASP A 98 3.44 16.69 -7.35
N GLY A 99 3.59 15.68 -8.18
CA GLY A 99 4.81 15.35 -8.92
C GLY A 99 4.95 15.98 -10.29
N ASP A 100 4.04 16.91 -10.69
CA ASP A 100 4.12 17.62 -11.96
C ASP A 100 5.50 18.27 -12.20
N ASP A 101 5.75 18.76 -13.40
CA ASP A 101 7.03 19.30 -13.94
C ASP A 101 7.91 20.11 -12.95
N PHE A 102 7.33 20.59 -11.88
CA PHE A 102 8.02 21.38 -10.86
C PHE A 102 8.03 20.77 -9.46
N GLY A 103 7.42 19.63 -9.23
CA GLY A 103 7.32 19.04 -7.90
C GLY A 103 6.84 20.00 -6.80
N ARG A 104 5.87 19.64 -6.01
CA ARG A 104 5.41 20.47 -4.88
C ARG A 104 4.66 19.64 -3.84
N VAL A 105 4.46 20.25 -2.69
CA VAL A 105 3.50 19.83 -1.69
C VAL A 105 2.42 20.90 -1.59
N ALA A 106 1.15 20.52 -1.60
CA ALA A 106 0.03 21.44 -1.48
C ALA A 106 -0.70 21.24 -0.14
N LEU A 107 -1.00 22.33 0.57
CA LEU A 107 -1.90 22.33 1.73
C LEU A 107 -3.31 22.68 1.26
N VAL A 108 -4.25 21.77 1.49
CA VAL A 108 -5.64 21.85 1.07
C VAL A 108 -6.53 22.06 2.29
N ASN A 109 -7.47 23.00 2.21
CA ASN A 109 -8.47 23.20 3.26
C ASN A 109 -9.44 22.02 3.33
N GLY A 110 -9.59 21.41 4.49
CA GLY A 110 -10.44 20.24 4.68
C GLY A 110 -11.94 20.50 4.65
N LYS A 111 -12.39 21.75 4.54
CA LYS A 111 -13.83 22.12 4.51
C LYS A 111 -14.31 22.46 3.10
N ASP A 112 -13.58 23.32 2.38
CA ASP A 112 -13.97 23.80 1.05
C ASP A 112 -13.06 23.27 -0.07
N TYR A 113 -12.07 22.44 0.28
CA TYR A 113 -11.13 21.76 -0.61
C TYR A 113 -10.26 22.69 -1.48
N LYS A 114 -10.08 23.96 -1.08
CA LYS A 114 -9.20 24.89 -1.78
C LYS A 114 -7.75 24.69 -1.39
N ILE A 115 -6.85 24.76 -2.36
CA ILE A 115 -5.41 24.86 -2.11
C ILE A 115 -5.13 26.20 -1.42
N MET A 116 -4.64 26.15 -0.18
CA MET A 116 -4.33 27.32 0.63
C MET A 116 -2.90 27.80 0.43
N SER A 117 -1.97 26.86 0.26
CA SER A 117 -0.53 27.15 0.13
C SER A 117 0.18 26.00 -0.56
N THR A 118 1.36 26.29 -1.12
CA THR A 118 2.23 25.27 -1.74
C THR A 118 3.68 25.48 -1.33
N ILE A 119 4.45 24.38 -1.26
CA ILE A 119 5.90 24.40 -1.11
C ILE A 119 6.48 23.76 -2.35
N LYS A 120 7.30 24.51 -3.09
CA LYS A 120 8.02 23.99 -4.25
C LYS A 120 9.13 23.03 -3.78
N LEU A 121 9.22 21.88 -4.43
CA LEU A 121 10.24 20.85 -4.20
C LEU A 121 10.98 20.53 -5.52
N PRO A 122 12.07 19.76 -5.47
CA PRO A 122 12.66 19.18 -6.69
C PRO A 122 11.64 18.34 -7.46
N ASN A 123 11.86 18.11 -8.75
CA ASN A 123 11.03 17.25 -9.58
C ASN A 123 11.00 15.80 -9.04
N GLY A 124 10.04 15.00 -9.52
CA GLY A 124 9.89 13.60 -9.13
C GLY A 124 9.36 13.45 -7.69
N VAL A 125 8.53 14.39 -7.25
CA VAL A 125 7.79 14.26 -5.97
C VAL A 125 6.80 13.09 -6.10
N ASP A 126 6.85 12.17 -5.13
CA ASP A 126 6.06 10.94 -5.16
C ASP A 126 5.59 10.56 -3.76
N GLY A 127 5.96 9.37 -3.29
CA GLY A 127 5.55 8.81 -2.02
C GLY A 127 5.93 9.66 -0.80
N ALA A 128 5.20 9.48 0.27
CA ALA A 128 5.46 10.22 1.50
C ALA A 128 4.99 9.47 2.76
N VAL A 129 5.60 9.80 3.90
CA VAL A 129 5.19 9.28 5.21
C VAL A 129 5.10 10.38 6.25
N PHE A 130 4.04 10.35 7.07
CA PHE A 130 3.85 11.29 8.16
C PHE A 130 4.36 10.73 9.49
N ASN A 131 5.15 11.51 10.20
CA ASN A 131 5.60 11.19 11.56
C ASN A 131 4.70 11.90 12.57
N PRO A 132 3.80 11.20 13.27
CA PRO A 132 2.88 11.83 14.20
C PRO A 132 3.55 12.33 15.49
N VAL A 133 4.79 11.88 15.79
CA VAL A 133 5.52 12.27 17.00
C VAL A 133 6.10 13.68 16.86
N ASN A 134 6.74 13.97 15.73
CA ASN A 134 7.38 15.28 15.49
C ASN A 134 6.60 16.18 14.53
N HIS A 135 5.51 15.67 13.94
CA HIS A 135 4.66 16.34 12.96
C HIS A 135 5.39 16.71 11.64
N TYR A 136 6.41 15.96 11.27
CA TYR A 136 7.06 16.10 9.99
C TYR A 136 6.45 15.14 8.96
N TYR A 137 6.31 15.63 7.74
CA TYR A 137 5.94 14.88 6.56
C TYR A 137 7.18 14.71 5.70
N TYR A 138 7.59 13.48 5.49
CA TYR A 138 8.77 13.10 4.73
C TYR A 138 8.33 12.76 3.33
N VAL A 139 8.80 13.52 2.35
CA VAL A 139 8.33 13.47 0.96
C VAL A 139 9.48 13.13 0.05
N GLU A 140 9.35 12.07 -0.70
CA GLU A 140 10.31 11.65 -1.70
C GLU A 140 10.32 12.64 -2.88
N SER A 141 11.52 12.91 -3.41
CA SER A 141 11.73 13.51 -4.72
C SER A 141 12.81 12.72 -5.43
N GLY A 142 12.35 11.84 -6.30
CA GLY A 142 13.19 10.99 -7.12
C GLY A 142 13.79 11.73 -8.30
N SER A 143 14.46 10.99 -9.17
CA SER A 143 15.03 11.48 -10.41
C SER A 143 14.64 10.58 -11.57
N ASP A 144 14.15 11.16 -12.64
CA ASP A 144 13.86 10.45 -13.89
C ASP A 144 15.15 10.02 -14.63
N ASP A 145 16.31 10.55 -14.21
CA ASP A 145 17.60 10.10 -14.74
C ASP A 145 18.00 8.75 -14.09
N PRO A 146 17.98 7.65 -14.85
CA PRO A 146 18.42 6.34 -14.33
C PRO A 146 19.89 6.32 -13.90
N GLY A 147 20.68 7.31 -14.32
CA GLY A 147 22.09 7.50 -13.97
C GLY A 147 22.29 8.28 -12.66
N ALA A 148 21.25 8.88 -12.10
CA ALA A 148 21.33 9.62 -10.86
C ALA A 148 21.80 8.70 -9.72
N LYS A 149 22.77 9.18 -8.94
CA LYS A 149 23.40 8.41 -7.85
C LYS A 149 22.71 8.66 -6.51
N THR A 150 21.94 9.71 -6.42
CA THR A 150 21.24 10.13 -5.20
C THR A 150 19.91 10.77 -5.55
N HIS A 151 18.98 10.69 -4.60
CA HIS A 151 17.72 11.40 -4.55
C HIS A 151 17.54 12.01 -3.16
N VAL A 152 16.44 12.72 -2.92
CA VAL A 152 16.21 13.41 -1.64
C VAL A 152 14.86 13.06 -1.04
N ILE A 153 14.83 12.99 0.29
CA ILE A 153 13.61 13.02 1.08
C ILE A 153 13.49 14.41 1.68
N ASN A 154 12.51 15.18 1.25
CA ASN A 154 12.21 16.51 1.78
C ASN A 154 11.48 16.38 3.12
N ILE A 155 11.83 17.19 4.09
CA ILE A 155 11.21 17.23 5.41
C ILE A 155 10.32 18.46 5.50
N ILE A 156 9.01 18.25 5.55
CA ILE A 156 8.02 19.31 5.68
C ILE A 156 7.52 19.38 7.12
N ASP A 157 7.67 20.52 7.77
CA ASP A 157 6.97 20.81 9.02
C ASP A 157 5.48 20.99 8.72
N ALA A 158 4.67 20.00 9.04
CA ALA A 158 3.24 20.00 8.71
C ALA A 158 2.43 21.04 9.50
N LYS A 159 2.91 21.48 10.66
CA LYS A 159 2.25 22.53 11.46
C LYS A 159 2.54 23.93 10.93
N ALA A 160 3.81 24.22 10.63
CA ALA A 160 4.21 25.50 10.09
C ALA A 160 4.06 25.60 8.58
N PHE A 161 3.79 24.48 7.92
CA PHE A 161 3.77 24.27 6.48
C PHE A 161 4.97 24.93 5.79
N LYS A 162 6.16 24.41 6.09
CA LYS A 162 7.43 24.89 5.53
C LYS A 162 8.43 23.74 5.38
N LEU A 163 9.37 23.90 4.45
CA LEU A 163 10.53 23.01 4.32
C LEU A 163 11.41 23.15 5.57
N ALA A 164 11.67 22.04 6.25
CA ALA A 164 12.47 21.94 7.48
C ALA A 164 13.86 21.32 7.24
N GLY A 165 14.10 20.80 6.03
CA GLY A 165 15.38 20.22 5.63
C GLY A 165 15.20 19.07 4.67
N GLU A 166 16.30 18.33 4.46
CA GLU A 166 16.38 17.24 3.50
C GLU A 166 17.23 16.09 4.03
N ILE A 167 17.02 14.89 3.48
CA ILE A 167 17.87 13.71 3.67
C ILE A 167 18.26 13.22 2.28
N THR A 168 19.57 13.18 1.98
CA THR A 168 20.08 12.61 0.74
C THR A 168 20.26 11.12 0.88
N LEU A 169 19.72 10.35 -0.06
CA LEU A 169 19.76 8.89 -0.10
C LEU A 169 20.39 8.36 -1.42
N PRO A 170 20.95 7.14 -1.41
CA PRO A 170 21.53 6.55 -2.62
C PRO A 170 20.45 6.03 -3.58
N GLY A 171 20.79 5.96 -4.86
CA GLY A 171 19.87 5.58 -5.94
C GLY A 171 19.13 6.77 -6.53
N ASN A 172 18.43 6.55 -7.61
CA ASN A 172 17.69 7.62 -8.28
C ASN A 172 16.29 7.86 -7.72
N HIS A 173 15.70 6.88 -7.00
CA HIS A 173 14.38 7.00 -6.34
C HIS A 173 14.21 6.00 -5.20
N SER A 174 13.21 6.24 -4.39
CA SER A 174 12.69 5.35 -3.36
C SER A 174 11.16 5.24 -3.48
N GLU A 175 10.59 4.29 -2.77
CA GLU A 175 9.15 4.05 -2.73
C GLU A 175 8.68 4.07 -1.27
N ALA A 176 7.87 3.11 -0.85
CA ALA A 176 7.23 3.10 0.46
C ALA A 176 8.21 3.30 1.62
N MET A 177 7.73 4.01 2.61
CA MET A 177 8.42 4.35 3.85
C MET A 177 7.57 3.98 5.07
N ALA A 178 8.20 3.52 6.14
CA ALA A 178 7.56 3.36 7.44
C ALA A 178 8.43 3.97 8.55
N ILE A 179 7.79 4.58 9.53
CA ILE A 179 8.47 5.19 10.69
C ILE A 179 8.09 4.39 11.94
N ASP A 180 9.08 4.12 12.81
CA ASP A 180 8.85 3.46 14.09
C ASP A 180 7.93 4.29 15.01
N HIS A 181 7.24 3.65 15.95
CA HIS A 181 6.31 4.34 16.85
C HIS A 181 6.99 5.43 17.71
N ALA A 182 8.29 5.29 17.95
CA ALA A 182 9.07 6.32 18.65
C ALA A 182 9.36 7.55 17.78
N GLY A 183 9.07 7.51 16.47
CA GLY A 183 9.32 8.57 15.51
C GLY A 183 10.81 8.84 15.27
N LYS A 184 11.68 7.84 15.48
CA LYS A 184 13.14 8.00 15.47
C LYS A 184 13.80 7.37 14.26
N LYS A 185 13.28 6.26 13.76
CA LYS A 185 13.82 5.53 12.60
C LYS A 185 12.81 5.52 11.48
N MET A 186 13.30 5.67 10.26
CA MET A 186 12.54 5.45 9.05
C MET A 186 13.16 4.27 8.28
N TYR A 187 12.32 3.32 7.92
CA TYR A 187 12.64 2.25 6.98
C TYR A 187 12.10 2.66 5.61
N ILE A 188 12.87 2.44 4.56
CA ILE A 188 12.55 2.94 3.22
C ILE A 188 13.02 1.96 2.15
N ASN A 189 12.20 1.72 1.16
CA ASN A 189 12.59 1.00 -0.03
C ASN A 189 13.41 1.92 -0.93
N LEU A 190 14.73 1.71 -1.00
CA LEU A 190 15.65 2.36 -1.93
C LEU A 190 15.56 1.62 -3.27
N THR A 191 14.45 1.81 -3.98
CA THR A 191 14.06 1.02 -5.16
C THR A 191 15.07 1.19 -6.30
N GLY A 192 15.59 2.40 -6.49
CA GLY A 192 16.66 2.65 -7.47
C GLY A 192 18.02 2.04 -7.12
N ALA A 193 18.16 1.39 -5.96
CA ALA A 193 19.40 0.72 -5.52
C ALA A 193 19.18 -0.74 -5.14
N ASP A 194 17.95 -1.28 -5.26
CA ASP A 194 17.55 -2.64 -4.83
C ASP A 194 17.95 -2.94 -3.38
N GLN A 195 17.67 -2.00 -2.47
CA GLN A 195 18.01 -2.08 -1.05
C GLN A 195 16.87 -1.58 -0.17
N VAL A 196 16.85 -2.02 1.08
CA VAL A 196 16.11 -1.35 2.14
C VAL A 196 17.07 -0.46 2.92
N GLY A 197 16.71 0.80 3.09
CA GLY A 197 17.46 1.77 3.90
C GLY A 197 16.88 1.88 5.31
N VAL A 198 17.74 2.13 6.29
CA VAL A 198 17.35 2.53 7.65
C VAL A 198 17.94 3.91 7.92
N VAL A 199 17.08 4.88 8.19
CA VAL A 199 17.46 6.27 8.42
C VAL A 199 17.24 6.62 9.89
N ASP A 200 18.25 7.19 10.55
CA ASP A 200 18.10 7.87 11.84
C ASP A 200 17.57 9.27 11.60
N LEU A 201 16.34 9.56 12.07
CA LEU A 201 15.64 10.81 11.81
C LEU A 201 16.17 12.00 12.62
N ALA A 202 16.84 11.74 13.74
CA ALA A 202 17.46 12.81 14.56
C ALA A 202 18.73 13.36 13.88
N THR A 203 19.56 12.46 13.36
CA THR A 203 20.80 12.82 12.66
C THR A 203 20.60 13.01 11.16
N ARG A 204 19.43 12.60 10.61
CA ARG A 204 19.10 12.64 9.19
C ARG A 204 20.09 11.86 8.32
N LYS A 205 20.55 10.71 8.83
CA LYS A 205 21.55 9.89 8.17
C LYS A 205 21.05 8.49 7.91
N LEU A 206 21.41 7.96 6.75
CA LEU A 206 21.28 6.53 6.46
C LEU A 206 22.28 5.76 7.34
N ILE A 207 21.77 4.92 8.24
CA ILE A 207 22.58 4.18 9.23
C ILE A 207 22.75 2.70 8.87
N ALA A 208 21.88 2.16 8.02
CA ALA A 208 22.01 0.80 7.50
C ALA A 208 21.42 0.67 6.10
N LYS A 209 21.91 -0.30 5.34
CA LYS A 209 21.36 -0.74 4.04
C LYS A 209 21.30 -2.26 4.03
N TRP A 210 20.16 -2.80 3.67
CA TRP A 210 19.94 -4.23 3.57
C TRP A 210 19.68 -4.61 2.11
N PRO A 211 20.36 -5.63 1.56
CA PRO A 211 20.13 -6.03 0.17
C PRO A 211 18.74 -6.64 -0.01
N VAL A 212 18.15 -6.47 -1.18
CA VAL A 212 16.96 -7.21 -1.64
C VAL A 212 17.46 -8.34 -2.55
N PRO A 213 17.58 -9.59 -2.05
CA PRO A 213 18.23 -10.65 -2.81
C PRO A 213 17.34 -11.16 -3.95
N ASP A 214 17.93 -11.30 -5.14
CA ASP A 214 17.29 -11.90 -6.34
C ASP A 214 15.91 -11.30 -6.67
N ALA A 215 15.75 -9.99 -6.45
CA ALA A 215 14.53 -9.25 -6.80
C ALA A 215 14.82 -7.75 -6.95
N GLN A 216 13.94 -7.06 -7.66
CA GLN A 216 14.00 -5.63 -7.97
C GLN A 216 12.61 -5.01 -7.86
N GLY A 217 12.57 -3.66 -7.78
CA GLY A 217 11.33 -2.92 -7.68
C GLY A 217 10.61 -3.25 -6.37
N ALA A 218 11.28 -2.94 -5.25
CA ALA A 218 10.65 -2.99 -3.93
C ALA A 218 9.77 -1.75 -3.76
N ASP A 219 8.45 -1.92 -3.86
CA ASP A 219 7.52 -0.80 -3.81
C ASP A 219 6.78 -0.74 -2.48
N ALA A 220 6.07 -1.78 -2.07
CA ALA A 220 5.35 -1.80 -0.80
C ALA A 220 6.24 -2.12 0.41
N LEU A 221 5.93 -1.51 1.57
CA LEU A 221 6.66 -1.71 2.82
C LEU A 221 5.73 -1.58 4.03
N VAL A 222 5.89 -2.48 5.01
CA VAL A 222 5.17 -2.45 6.29
C VAL A 222 6.13 -2.83 7.43
N LEU A 223 6.01 -2.14 8.57
CA LEU A 223 6.75 -2.40 9.79
C LEU A 223 5.83 -3.01 10.87
N ASP A 224 6.20 -4.16 11.42
CA ASP A 224 5.62 -4.75 12.64
C ASP A 224 6.67 -4.73 13.75
N GLU A 225 6.74 -3.63 14.50
CA GLU A 225 7.70 -3.45 15.58
C GLU A 225 7.59 -4.52 16.68
N PRO A 226 6.36 -4.91 17.13
CA PRO A 226 6.23 -5.93 18.16
C PRO A 226 6.87 -7.27 17.81
N SER A 227 6.90 -7.64 16.55
CA SER A 227 7.56 -8.88 16.09
C SER A 227 9.01 -8.66 15.64
N HIS A 228 9.53 -7.44 15.65
CA HIS A 228 10.81 -7.04 15.07
C HIS A 228 10.94 -7.44 13.60
N ARG A 229 9.88 -7.20 12.81
CA ARG A 229 9.83 -7.58 11.39
C ARG A 229 9.49 -6.40 10.49
N LEU A 230 10.22 -6.33 9.39
CA LEU A 230 9.92 -5.45 8.27
C LEU A 230 9.52 -6.30 7.07
N PHE A 231 8.47 -5.91 6.39
CA PHE A 231 7.93 -6.58 5.22
C PHE A 231 8.07 -5.67 4.02
N ILE A 232 8.53 -6.22 2.90
CA ILE A 232 8.51 -5.53 1.62
C ILE A 232 7.89 -6.42 0.55
N ALA A 233 7.31 -5.81 -0.47
CA ALA A 233 6.90 -6.52 -1.67
C ALA A 233 7.63 -5.95 -2.90
N THR A 234 8.12 -6.86 -3.76
CA THR A 234 8.86 -6.52 -4.97
C THR A 234 8.05 -6.84 -6.21
N ARG A 235 8.42 -6.24 -7.36
CA ARG A 235 7.74 -6.46 -8.65
C ARG A 235 8.44 -7.46 -9.57
N LYS A 236 9.78 -7.64 -9.46
CA LYS A 236 10.56 -8.41 -10.44
C LYS A 236 11.60 -9.32 -9.77
N PRO A 237 11.28 -10.60 -9.50
CA PRO A 237 9.94 -11.19 -9.47
C PRO A 237 9.09 -10.65 -8.32
N ALA A 238 7.77 -10.86 -8.42
CA ALA A 238 6.83 -10.49 -7.36
C ALA A 238 7.01 -11.38 -6.14
N LYS A 239 7.64 -10.84 -5.09
CA LYS A 239 7.95 -11.54 -3.84
C LYS A 239 7.56 -10.69 -2.62
N PHE A 240 7.06 -11.33 -1.60
CA PHE A 240 6.88 -10.82 -0.26
C PHE A 240 8.10 -11.26 0.56
N PHE A 241 8.88 -10.32 1.05
CA PHE A 241 10.06 -10.57 1.90
C PHE A 241 9.76 -10.21 3.34
N VAL A 242 10.34 -10.97 4.25
CA VAL A 242 10.33 -10.72 5.69
C VAL A 242 11.76 -10.50 6.14
N TYR A 243 12.03 -9.34 6.74
CA TYR A 243 13.32 -8.99 7.33
C TYR A 243 13.23 -8.96 8.85
N ASP A 244 14.27 -9.39 9.50
CA ASP A 244 14.53 -9.15 10.92
C ASP A 244 15.11 -7.73 11.09
N THR A 245 14.43 -6.85 11.85
CA THR A 245 14.83 -5.44 11.98
C THR A 245 16.06 -5.21 12.85
N ASP A 246 16.45 -6.18 13.68
CA ASP A 246 17.62 -6.08 14.54
C ASP A 246 18.90 -6.40 13.77
N THR A 247 18.81 -7.33 12.81
CA THR A 247 19.96 -7.82 12.05
C THR A 247 20.00 -7.38 10.59
N GLY A 248 18.88 -6.96 10.03
CA GLY A 248 18.71 -6.63 8.61
C GLY A 248 18.76 -7.85 7.67
N LYS A 249 18.61 -9.05 8.21
CA LYS A 249 18.64 -10.29 7.43
C LYS A 249 17.24 -10.70 6.98
N VAL A 250 17.17 -11.30 5.78
CA VAL A 250 15.95 -11.93 5.30
C VAL A 250 15.68 -13.19 6.13
N VAL A 251 14.48 -13.26 6.71
CA VAL A 251 13.95 -14.43 7.42
C VAL A 251 13.38 -15.42 6.42
N THR A 252 12.53 -14.93 5.52
CA THR A 252 11.90 -15.74 4.46
C THR A 252 11.43 -14.87 3.32
N SER A 253 11.09 -15.49 2.18
CA SER A 253 10.37 -14.84 1.09
C SER A 253 9.38 -15.79 0.42
N LEU A 254 8.26 -15.24 -0.06
CA LEU A 254 7.17 -15.98 -0.70
C LEU A 254 6.72 -15.26 -1.98
N PRO A 255 6.20 -15.96 -2.99
CA PRO A 255 5.53 -15.30 -4.12
C PRO A 255 4.33 -14.47 -3.64
N THR A 256 4.09 -13.32 -4.27
CA THR A 256 2.96 -12.43 -3.95
C THR A 256 2.25 -11.92 -5.21
N ALA A 257 1.38 -10.91 -5.08
CA ALA A 257 0.69 -10.30 -6.20
C ALA A 257 1.67 -9.54 -7.11
N GLU A 258 1.46 -9.66 -8.43
CA GLU A 258 2.27 -8.94 -9.44
C GLU A 258 1.89 -7.46 -9.51
N MET A 259 2.85 -6.61 -9.94
CA MET A 259 2.65 -5.16 -10.04
C MET A 259 2.07 -4.55 -8.76
N ASN A 260 2.51 -5.07 -7.60
CA ASN A 260 2.09 -4.55 -6.30
C ASN A 260 2.62 -3.13 -6.07
N ASP A 261 1.91 -2.39 -5.21
CA ASP A 261 2.23 -1.02 -4.81
C ASP A 261 1.97 -0.83 -3.31
N ASP A 262 0.76 -1.19 -2.87
CA ASP A 262 0.39 -1.12 -1.48
C ASP A 262 0.36 -2.49 -0.81
N MET A 263 0.76 -2.48 0.45
CA MET A 263 0.66 -3.62 1.36
C MET A 263 0.24 -3.14 2.74
N TRP A 264 -0.70 -3.85 3.35
CA TRP A 264 -1.23 -3.52 4.67
C TRP A 264 -1.18 -4.71 5.61
N PHE A 265 -0.88 -4.46 6.89
CA PHE A 265 -0.88 -5.47 7.93
C PHE A 265 -2.07 -5.31 8.87
N ASP A 266 -2.93 -6.32 8.90
CA ASP A 266 -3.97 -6.48 9.92
C ASP A 266 -3.37 -7.22 11.13
N ALA A 267 -2.97 -6.46 12.13
CA ALA A 267 -2.33 -7.00 13.33
C ALA A 267 -3.28 -7.87 14.18
N VAL A 268 -4.60 -7.66 14.05
CA VAL A 268 -5.63 -8.45 14.77
C VAL A 268 -5.74 -9.85 14.20
N ARG A 269 -5.76 -9.96 12.85
CA ARG A 269 -5.89 -11.24 12.15
C ARG A 269 -4.56 -11.85 11.75
N LYS A 270 -3.46 -11.11 11.96
CA LYS A 270 -2.12 -11.51 11.50
C LYS A 270 -2.07 -11.77 10.00
N ARG A 271 -2.69 -10.88 9.21
CA ARG A 271 -2.78 -10.98 7.75
C ARG A 271 -2.20 -9.76 7.07
N PHE A 272 -1.54 -9.98 5.93
CA PHE A 272 -1.12 -8.93 5.01
C PHE A 272 -2.00 -8.98 3.77
N TYR A 273 -2.38 -7.81 3.28
CA TYR A 273 -3.07 -7.62 2.01
C TYR A 273 -2.11 -6.93 1.06
N VAL A 274 -1.57 -7.69 0.10
CA VAL A 274 -0.66 -7.17 -0.93
C VAL A 274 -1.48 -6.96 -2.19
N THR A 275 -1.77 -5.71 -2.52
CA THR A 275 -2.59 -5.38 -3.68
C THR A 275 -1.74 -5.25 -4.94
N GLY A 276 -2.21 -5.85 -6.03
CA GLY A 276 -1.50 -5.87 -7.30
C GLY A 276 -2.45 -5.99 -8.48
N THR A 277 -1.90 -6.23 -9.68
CA THR A 277 -2.73 -6.37 -10.87
C THR A 277 -3.57 -7.65 -10.77
N GLU A 278 -4.89 -7.50 -11.03
CA GLU A 278 -5.90 -8.57 -11.05
C GLU A 278 -6.11 -9.32 -9.73
N THR A 279 -5.21 -9.17 -8.75
CA THR A 279 -5.22 -10.00 -7.55
C THR A 279 -4.71 -9.24 -6.32
N THR A 280 -5.41 -9.37 -5.20
CA THR A 280 -4.88 -9.09 -3.87
C THR A 280 -4.42 -10.41 -3.24
N ALA A 281 -3.12 -10.55 -3.00
CA ALA A 281 -2.57 -11.69 -2.27
C ALA A 281 -2.76 -11.48 -0.77
N VAL A 282 -3.40 -12.43 -0.10
CA VAL A 282 -3.53 -12.43 1.36
C VAL A 282 -2.47 -13.36 1.94
N MET A 283 -1.53 -12.78 2.69
CA MET A 283 -0.50 -13.54 3.40
C MET A 283 -0.89 -13.67 4.87
N GLU A 284 -0.53 -14.78 5.50
CA GLU A 284 -0.79 -15.04 6.91
C GLU A 284 0.54 -15.13 7.69
N GLN A 285 0.61 -14.44 8.80
CA GLN A 285 1.67 -14.57 9.79
C GLN A 285 1.22 -15.55 10.88
N ARG A 286 1.84 -16.72 10.97
CA ARG A 286 1.60 -17.68 12.05
C ARG A 286 2.36 -17.32 13.31
N ASP A 287 3.60 -16.91 13.14
CA ASP A 287 4.48 -16.33 14.14
C ASP A 287 5.52 -15.43 13.45
N ALA A 288 6.52 -14.94 14.20
CA ALA A 288 7.53 -14.02 13.68
C ALA A 288 8.39 -14.61 12.53
N ASP A 289 8.46 -15.94 12.40
CA ASP A 289 9.34 -16.61 11.44
C ASP A 289 8.58 -17.43 10.38
N HIS A 290 7.27 -17.68 10.58
CA HIS A 290 6.48 -18.54 9.71
C HIS A 290 5.32 -17.80 9.06
N TYR A 291 5.33 -17.79 7.74
CA TYR A 291 4.37 -17.10 6.88
C TYR A 291 3.85 -18.05 5.79
N SER A 292 2.63 -17.84 5.35
CA SER A 292 2.05 -18.58 4.24
C SER A 292 1.15 -17.69 3.40
N ARG A 293 0.98 -18.02 2.12
CA ARG A 293 -0.05 -17.42 1.26
C ARG A 293 -1.37 -18.08 1.59
N LEU A 294 -2.33 -17.32 2.11
CA LEU A 294 -3.63 -17.81 2.55
C LEU A 294 -4.62 -17.89 1.38
N ALA A 295 -4.71 -16.81 0.59
CA ALA A 295 -5.67 -16.71 -0.50
C ALA A 295 -5.22 -15.70 -1.56
N ASP A 296 -5.83 -15.84 -2.75
CA ASP A 296 -5.79 -14.85 -3.82
C ASP A 296 -7.22 -14.35 -4.07
N ILE A 297 -7.42 -13.05 -3.89
CA ILE A 297 -8.73 -12.42 -4.09
C ILE A 297 -8.71 -11.70 -5.44
N PRO A 298 -9.54 -12.13 -6.40
CA PRO A 298 -9.66 -11.41 -7.67
C PRO A 298 -10.16 -9.99 -7.44
N THR A 299 -9.47 -9.00 -8.01
CA THR A 299 -9.80 -7.58 -7.89
C THR A 299 -10.06 -6.96 -9.26
N GLY A 300 -9.03 -6.47 -9.92
CA GLY A 300 -9.13 -5.86 -11.23
C GLY A 300 -7.76 -5.55 -11.81
N TYR A 301 -7.75 -5.17 -13.08
CA TYR A 301 -6.51 -4.81 -13.73
C TYR A 301 -5.89 -3.58 -13.04
N ARG A 302 -4.57 -3.64 -12.77
CA ARG A 302 -3.82 -2.61 -12.05
C ARG A 302 -4.49 -2.14 -10.73
N ALA A 303 -5.14 -3.04 -10.02
CA ALA A 303 -5.70 -2.79 -8.69
C ALA A 303 -4.59 -2.80 -7.62
N LYS A 304 -3.54 -2.03 -7.85
CA LYS A 304 -2.31 -1.97 -7.04
C LYS A 304 -2.45 -1.09 -5.81
N THR A 305 -3.32 -0.10 -5.88
CA THR A 305 -3.52 0.95 -4.88
C THR A 305 -4.64 0.59 -3.92
N SER A 306 -4.37 0.65 -2.62
CA SER A 306 -5.33 0.28 -1.57
C SER A 306 -5.11 1.01 -0.25
N ILE A 307 -6.09 0.92 0.65
CA ILE A 307 -5.94 1.29 2.06
C ILE A 307 -6.74 0.36 2.97
N LEU A 308 -6.08 -0.15 4.00
CA LEU A 308 -6.72 -0.84 5.11
C LEU A 308 -7.20 0.17 6.16
N VAL A 309 -8.47 0.09 6.54
CA VAL A 309 -9.05 0.87 7.64
C VAL A 309 -9.54 -0.09 8.72
N PRO A 310 -8.68 -0.45 9.69
CA PRO A 310 -8.96 -1.47 10.69
C PRO A 310 -10.20 -1.15 11.54
N GLU A 311 -10.44 0.12 11.85
CA GLU A 311 -11.58 0.60 12.64
C GLU A 311 -12.93 0.30 11.99
N LEU A 312 -12.94 0.13 10.67
CA LEU A 312 -14.13 -0.22 9.89
C LEU A 312 -14.15 -1.69 9.47
N ASN A 313 -13.07 -2.45 9.73
CA ASN A 313 -12.83 -3.77 9.16
C ASN A 313 -12.95 -3.77 7.63
N ARG A 314 -12.40 -2.74 6.95
CA ARG A 314 -12.51 -2.55 5.51
C ARG A 314 -11.16 -2.40 4.83
N LEU A 315 -11.08 -2.95 3.61
CA LEU A 315 -10.03 -2.69 2.64
C LEU A 315 -10.67 -2.00 1.43
N TYR A 316 -10.13 -0.84 1.05
CA TYR A 316 -10.52 -0.11 -0.15
C TYR A 316 -9.45 -0.33 -1.21
N ILE A 317 -9.88 -0.60 -2.45
CA ILE A 317 -8.98 -0.87 -3.58
C ILE A 317 -9.42 -0.02 -4.77
N ALA A 318 -8.48 0.71 -5.35
CA ALA A 318 -8.70 1.43 -6.60
C ALA A 318 -8.32 0.53 -7.79
N VAL A 319 -9.26 0.31 -8.68
CA VAL A 319 -9.06 -0.42 -9.93
C VAL A 319 -8.77 0.57 -11.04
N SER A 320 -7.56 0.53 -11.58
CA SER A 320 -7.11 1.35 -12.70
C SER A 320 -7.32 0.63 -14.02
N GLY A 321 -7.39 1.40 -15.10
CA GLY A 321 -7.50 0.87 -16.45
C GLY A 321 -6.40 1.37 -17.38
N LYS A 322 -5.33 1.93 -16.82
CA LYS A 322 -4.21 2.51 -17.60
C LYS A 322 -3.67 1.50 -18.62
N GLY A 323 -3.71 1.90 -19.89
CA GLY A 323 -3.25 1.05 -20.99
C GLY A 323 -4.27 0.06 -21.55
N GLN A 324 -5.49 0.00 -21.00
CA GLN A 324 -6.57 -0.81 -21.56
C GLN A 324 -7.47 -0.02 -22.52
N PRO A 325 -7.96 -0.63 -23.62
CA PRO A 325 -8.81 0.06 -24.58
C PRO A 325 -10.20 0.45 -24.03
N ASN A 326 -10.72 -0.30 -23.05
CA ASN A 326 -12.00 -0.04 -22.39
C ASN A 326 -11.85 -0.24 -20.88
N PRO A 327 -11.22 0.70 -20.18
CA PRO A 327 -10.91 0.56 -18.76
C PRO A 327 -12.20 0.54 -17.93
N LYS A 328 -12.27 -0.39 -16.96
CA LYS A 328 -13.32 -0.44 -15.95
C LYS A 328 -12.78 0.11 -14.63
N MET A 329 -12.57 1.42 -14.61
CA MET A 329 -12.05 2.07 -13.41
C MET A 329 -13.12 2.12 -12.31
N ALA A 330 -12.73 1.83 -11.08
CA ALA A 330 -13.66 1.78 -9.97
C ALA A 330 -12.95 1.87 -8.61
N LEU A 331 -13.67 2.34 -7.60
CA LEU A 331 -13.35 2.07 -6.21
C LEU A 331 -14.12 0.82 -5.76
N GLN A 332 -13.41 -0.17 -5.24
CA GLN A 332 -13.96 -1.37 -4.63
C GLN A 332 -13.82 -1.30 -3.10
N VAL A 333 -14.86 -1.71 -2.37
CA VAL A 333 -14.87 -1.79 -0.91
C VAL A 333 -15.06 -3.23 -0.49
N TYR A 334 -14.15 -3.73 0.32
CA TYR A 334 -14.17 -5.09 0.85
C TYR A 334 -14.33 -5.08 2.37
N ASP A 335 -15.25 -5.89 2.87
CA ASP A 335 -15.28 -6.25 4.29
C ASP A 335 -14.25 -7.36 4.56
N ILE A 336 -13.46 -7.19 5.62
CA ILE A 336 -12.50 -8.20 6.08
C ILE A 336 -13.25 -9.26 6.87
N GLN A 337 -13.08 -10.52 6.46
CA GLN A 337 -13.72 -11.66 7.11
C GLN A 337 -12.80 -12.25 8.20
N PRO A 338 -13.36 -12.92 9.22
CA PRO A 338 -12.60 -13.58 10.28
C PRO A 338 -11.54 -14.55 9.79
#